data_d49ebcf867956adb3df968b14f4891d3
#
_entry.id   d49ebcf867956adb3df968b14f4891d3
#
_cell.length_a   1.000
_cell.length_b   1.000
_cell.length_c   1.000
_cell.angle_alpha   90.00
_cell.angle_beta   90.00
_cell.angle_gamma   90.00
#
_symmetry.space_group_name_H-M   'P 1'
#
loop_
_entity.id
_entity.type
_entity.pdbx_description
1 polymer ?
#
loop_
_entity_poly.entity_id
_entity_poly.type
_entity_poly.pdbx_seq_one_letter_code
_entity_poly.pdbx_strand_id
1 'polypeptide(L)'
;MKKSKPSIFVYMLAYLAILMRWMRRSTVGKVVTAGLLIVIVSGTYNQLSAAPFFADHAQPKLTETEKVEQKGQDEIAKKAEAQKQEVEQAKVAAQPVTSHTYSLVVTKSAYRITLLDNGTPVKEYNCAVGRNPGQKTKTGDARTPEGTFKVESINPSSDWVSDEDGKGAYGPWFITLDTRELSKGEWNGIGISGTNKPEGLGRASSAGSVRVRNSDIEEIKNYVKVGTVVTIKE
;
A
#
# COMPACT_ATOMS: atom_id res chain seq x y z
N MET A 1 58.43 -8.36 15.24
CA MET A 1 57.78 -9.12 14.14
C MET A 1 56.47 -8.43 13.76
N LYS A 2 56.42 -7.75 12.61
CA LYS A 2 55.17 -7.13 12.08
C LYS A 2 54.32 -8.25 11.48
N LYS A 3 53.13 -8.52 12.07
CA LYS A 3 52.15 -9.39 11.45
C LYS A 3 51.59 -8.68 10.20
N SER A 4 51.86 -9.23 9.04
CA SER A 4 51.27 -8.72 7.78
C SER A 4 49.75 -8.89 7.82
N LYS A 5 49.01 -7.84 7.47
CA LYS A 5 47.55 -7.91 7.34
C LYS A 5 47.19 -8.87 6.19
N PRO A 6 46.20 -9.76 6.37
CA PRO A 6 45.82 -10.67 5.32
C PRO A 6 45.34 -9.87 4.11
N SER A 7 45.66 -10.36 2.91
CA SER A 7 45.27 -9.78 1.63
C SER A 7 43.72 -9.73 1.49
N ILE A 8 43.20 -8.70 0.83
CA ILE A 8 41.77 -8.56 0.47
C ILE A 8 41.21 -9.85 -0.16
N PHE A 9 42.08 -10.59 -0.87
CA PHE A 9 41.73 -11.85 -1.51
C PHE A 9 41.38 -12.96 -0.47
N VAL A 10 42.01 -12.99 0.69
CA VAL A 10 41.71 -13.95 1.78
C VAL A 10 40.32 -13.65 2.40
N TYR A 11 39.99 -12.38 2.56
CA TYR A 11 38.65 -11.98 3.03
C TYR A 11 37.56 -12.31 2.00
N MET A 12 37.79 -12.08 0.70
CA MET A 12 36.89 -12.48 -0.37
C MET A 12 36.61 -13.99 -0.38
N LEU A 13 37.63 -14.81 -0.27
CA LEU A 13 37.47 -16.27 -0.22
C LEU A 13 36.70 -16.74 1.01
N ALA A 14 36.95 -16.13 2.19
CA ALA A 14 36.18 -16.44 3.39
C ALA A 14 34.72 -16.05 3.28
N TYR A 15 34.41 -14.88 2.68
CA TYR A 15 33.04 -14.42 2.44
C TYR A 15 32.32 -15.34 1.45
N LEU A 16 33.01 -15.76 0.39
CA LEU A 16 32.45 -16.69 -0.61
C LEU A 16 32.13 -18.06 0.01
N ALA A 17 32.97 -18.56 0.93
CA ALA A 17 32.74 -19.81 1.63
C ALA A 17 31.53 -19.75 2.57
N ILE A 18 31.34 -18.63 3.28
CA ILE A 18 30.16 -18.38 4.13
C ILE A 18 28.89 -18.29 3.31
N LEU A 19 28.93 -17.56 2.19
CA LEU A 19 27.81 -17.41 1.28
C LEU A 19 27.38 -18.75 0.66
N MET A 20 28.34 -19.57 0.23
CA MET A 20 28.09 -20.92 -0.30
C MET A 20 27.49 -21.86 0.76
N ARG A 21 27.92 -21.73 2.03
CA ARG A 21 27.37 -22.54 3.11
C ARG A 21 25.93 -22.14 3.48
N TRP A 22 25.60 -20.86 3.38
CA TRP A 22 24.23 -20.34 3.55
C TRP A 22 23.31 -20.78 2.39
N MET A 23 23.80 -20.67 1.14
CA MET A 23 23.05 -21.06 -0.05
C MET A 23 22.70 -22.56 -0.09
N ARG A 24 23.57 -23.44 0.45
CA ARG A 24 23.29 -24.88 0.56
C ARG A 24 22.20 -25.24 1.57
N ARG A 25 21.91 -24.37 2.54
CA ARG A 25 20.96 -24.63 3.64
C ARG A 25 19.55 -24.06 3.39
N SER A 26 19.39 -23.13 2.48
CA SER A 26 18.11 -22.49 2.20
C SER A 26 17.54 -22.95 0.85
N THR A 27 16.22 -23.16 0.80
CA THR A 27 15.48 -23.48 -0.45
C THR A 27 15.60 -22.37 -1.48
N VAL A 28 15.62 -21.10 -1.04
CA VAL A 28 15.84 -19.93 -1.88
C VAL A 28 17.27 -19.92 -2.46
N GLY A 29 18.26 -20.30 -1.69
CA GLY A 29 19.64 -20.39 -2.15
C GLY A 29 19.84 -21.43 -3.26
N LYS A 30 19.12 -22.54 -3.23
CA LYS A 30 19.17 -23.58 -4.29
C LYS A 30 18.60 -23.08 -5.62
N VAL A 31 17.55 -22.28 -5.60
CA VAL A 31 16.94 -21.69 -6.79
C VAL A 31 17.87 -20.63 -7.41
N VAL A 32 18.49 -19.79 -6.57
CA VAL A 32 19.44 -18.76 -7.03
C VAL A 32 20.70 -19.35 -7.63
N THR A 33 21.24 -20.45 -7.04
CA THR A 33 22.43 -21.15 -7.62
C THR A 33 22.11 -21.81 -8.97
N ALA A 34 20.92 -22.37 -9.16
CA ALA A 34 20.51 -22.93 -10.44
C ALA A 34 20.41 -21.85 -11.53
N GLY A 35 19.82 -20.68 -11.20
CA GLY A 35 19.70 -19.54 -12.11
C GLY A 35 21.06 -18.94 -12.50
N LEU A 36 21.98 -18.81 -11.54
CA LEU A 36 23.31 -18.25 -11.79
C LEU A 36 24.18 -19.16 -12.67
N LEU A 37 24.07 -20.50 -12.50
CA LEU A 37 24.75 -21.48 -13.34
C LEU A 37 24.27 -21.40 -14.81
N ILE A 38 22.98 -21.22 -15.04
CA ILE A 38 22.40 -21.07 -16.40
C ILE A 38 22.95 -19.81 -17.08
N VAL A 39 23.04 -18.69 -16.36
CA VAL A 39 23.57 -17.42 -16.89
C VAL A 39 25.07 -17.53 -17.22
N ILE A 40 25.86 -18.20 -16.39
CA ILE A 40 27.30 -18.40 -16.63
C ILE A 40 27.54 -19.30 -17.85
N VAL A 41 26.78 -20.40 -17.97
CA VAL A 41 26.93 -21.33 -19.10
C VAL A 41 26.49 -20.67 -20.42
N SER A 42 25.39 -19.89 -20.43
CA SER A 42 24.96 -19.14 -21.62
C SER A 42 25.90 -17.99 -21.98
N GLY A 43 26.46 -17.29 -20.99
CA GLY A 43 27.42 -16.19 -21.19
C GLY A 43 28.77 -16.68 -21.75
N THR A 44 29.29 -17.81 -21.29
CA THR A 44 30.54 -18.38 -21.78
C THR A 44 30.38 -18.97 -23.20
N TYR A 45 29.21 -19.56 -23.51
CA TYR A 45 28.92 -20.08 -24.85
C TYR A 45 28.88 -18.94 -25.89
N ASN A 46 28.28 -17.80 -25.55
CA ASN A 46 28.19 -16.65 -26.46
C ASN A 46 29.56 -15.97 -26.69
N GLN A 47 30.47 -16.03 -25.73
CA GLN A 47 31.83 -15.49 -25.88
C GLN A 47 32.75 -16.44 -26.70
N LEU A 48 32.57 -17.77 -26.60
CA LEU A 48 33.35 -18.73 -27.41
C LEU A 48 32.94 -18.70 -28.88
N SER A 49 31.66 -18.45 -29.17
CA SER A 49 31.16 -18.37 -30.56
C SER A 49 31.59 -17.10 -31.32
N ALA A 50 32.06 -16.07 -30.62
CA ALA A 50 32.54 -14.82 -31.18
C ALA A 50 34.06 -14.80 -31.47
N ALA A 51 34.81 -15.88 -31.19
CA ALA A 51 36.23 -15.94 -31.45
C ALA A 51 36.49 -16.17 -32.96
N PRO A 52 37.35 -15.39 -33.62
CA PRO A 52 37.57 -15.45 -35.08
C PRO A 52 38.22 -16.74 -35.56
N PHE A 53 38.61 -17.64 -34.64
CA PHE A 53 39.24 -18.92 -34.97
C PHE A 53 38.27 -19.99 -35.51
N PHE A 54 36.94 -19.83 -35.35
CA PHE A 54 35.92 -20.80 -35.75
C PHE A 54 35.12 -20.39 -36.99
N ALA A 55 35.54 -19.34 -37.70
CA ALA A 55 34.77 -18.78 -38.81
C ALA A 55 34.86 -19.59 -40.14
N ASP A 56 35.69 -20.62 -40.19
CA ASP A 56 36.00 -21.29 -41.49
C ASP A 56 35.57 -22.78 -41.53
N HIS A 57 34.70 -23.24 -40.64
CA HIS A 57 34.11 -24.57 -40.74
C HIS A 57 32.61 -24.43 -41.01
N ALA A 58 32.24 -24.82 -42.24
CA ALA A 58 30.85 -24.95 -42.68
C ALA A 58 30.02 -25.68 -41.60
N GLN A 59 28.94 -25.03 -41.17
CA GLN A 59 27.98 -25.64 -40.23
C GLN A 59 27.52 -26.99 -40.80
N PRO A 60 27.61 -28.08 -40.06
CA PRO A 60 27.07 -29.36 -40.51
C PRO A 60 25.56 -29.17 -40.71
N LYS A 61 25.07 -29.52 -41.92
CA LYS A 61 23.62 -29.58 -42.18
C LYS A 61 23.03 -30.61 -41.22
N LEU A 62 22.19 -30.15 -40.29
CA LEU A 62 21.41 -31.00 -39.39
C LEU A 62 20.69 -32.07 -40.20
N THR A 63 20.82 -33.31 -39.83
CA THR A 63 20.10 -34.43 -40.41
C THR A 63 18.59 -34.28 -40.12
N GLU A 64 17.74 -34.86 -40.95
CA GLU A 64 16.28 -34.78 -40.76
C GLU A 64 15.84 -35.29 -39.39
N THR A 65 16.56 -36.24 -38.81
CA THR A 65 16.32 -36.80 -37.49
C THR A 65 16.58 -35.78 -36.36
N GLU A 66 17.66 -34.98 -36.45
CA GLU A 66 18.01 -33.93 -35.49
C GLU A 66 17.02 -32.75 -35.55
N LYS A 67 16.47 -32.43 -36.72
CA LYS A 67 15.42 -31.42 -36.88
C LYS A 67 14.09 -31.82 -36.24
N VAL A 68 13.76 -33.12 -36.25
CA VAL A 68 12.54 -33.64 -35.61
C VAL A 68 12.68 -33.66 -34.11
N GLU A 69 13.85 -34.03 -33.55
CA GLU A 69 14.11 -33.98 -32.11
C GLU A 69 14.11 -32.56 -31.57
N GLN A 70 14.71 -31.59 -32.29
CA GLN A 70 14.75 -30.19 -31.89
C GLN A 70 13.34 -29.58 -31.89
N LYS A 71 12.50 -29.90 -32.90
CA LYS A 71 11.11 -29.46 -32.97
C LYS A 71 10.25 -30.04 -31.82
N GLY A 72 10.52 -31.29 -31.43
CA GLY A 72 9.86 -31.94 -30.29
C GLY A 72 10.24 -31.29 -28.94
N GLN A 73 11.50 -30.92 -28.76
CA GLN A 73 11.99 -30.24 -27.55
C GLN A 73 11.43 -28.81 -27.42
N ASP A 74 11.34 -28.09 -28.53
CA ASP A 74 10.76 -26.72 -28.53
C ASP A 74 9.24 -26.73 -28.21
N GLU A 75 8.53 -27.77 -28.69
CA GLU A 75 7.10 -27.92 -28.39
C GLU A 75 6.84 -28.29 -26.90
N ILE A 76 7.71 -29.13 -26.33
CA ILE A 76 7.66 -29.50 -24.90
C ILE A 76 8.02 -28.31 -24.04
N ALA A 77 9.03 -27.52 -24.42
CA ALA A 77 9.41 -26.29 -23.70
C ALA A 77 8.28 -25.24 -23.71
N LYS A 78 7.62 -25.05 -24.85
CA LYS A 78 6.51 -24.14 -25.04
C LYS A 78 5.26 -24.57 -24.24
N LYS A 79 4.98 -25.86 -24.14
CA LYS A 79 3.92 -26.42 -23.31
C LYS A 79 4.21 -26.27 -21.81
N ALA A 80 5.46 -26.47 -21.40
CA ALA A 80 5.88 -26.31 -20.01
C ALA A 80 5.81 -24.84 -19.56
N GLU A 81 6.13 -23.91 -20.44
CA GLU A 81 6.06 -22.48 -20.18
C GLU A 81 4.60 -21.98 -20.10
N ALA A 82 3.72 -22.46 -20.99
CA ALA A 82 2.29 -22.20 -20.95
C ALA A 82 1.64 -22.75 -19.67
N GLN A 83 1.98 -23.96 -19.24
CA GLN A 83 1.51 -24.53 -17.97
C GLN A 83 2.02 -23.77 -16.76
N LYS A 84 3.26 -23.26 -16.77
CA LYS A 84 3.77 -22.40 -15.70
C LYS A 84 3.02 -21.08 -15.59
N GLN A 85 2.68 -20.47 -16.73
CA GLN A 85 1.89 -19.23 -16.75
C GLN A 85 0.46 -19.45 -16.25
N GLU A 86 -0.15 -20.58 -16.63
CA GLU A 86 -1.51 -20.94 -16.18
C GLU A 86 -1.56 -21.24 -14.68
N VAL A 87 -0.56 -21.93 -14.13
CA VAL A 87 -0.42 -22.19 -12.69
C VAL A 87 -0.14 -20.90 -11.90
N GLU A 88 0.67 -19.99 -12.43
CA GLU A 88 0.93 -18.70 -11.78
C GLU A 88 -0.29 -17.78 -11.83
N GLN A 89 -1.04 -17.76 -12.94
CA GLN A 89 -2.31 -17.04 -13.04
C GLN A 89 -3.38 -17.64 -12.10
N ALA A 90 -3.47 -18.97 -12.00
CA ALA A 90 -4.37 -19.64 -11.07
C ALA A 90 -3.99 -19.35 -9.60
N LYS A 91 -2.72 -19.21 -9.28
CA LYS A 91 -2.21 -18.88 -7.95
C LYS A 91 -2.48 -17.42 -7.57
N VAL A 92 -2.42 -16.50 -8.53
CA VAL A 92 -2.81 -15.09 -8.35
C VAL A 92 -4.34 -14.98 -8.18
N ALA A 93 -5.12 -15.76 -8.93
CA ALA A 93 -6.58 -15.81 -8.83
C ALA A 93 -7.10 -16.51 -7.55
N ALA A 94 -6.30 -17.40 -6.95
CA ALA A 94 -6.64 -18.14 -5.74
C ALA A 94 -6.21 -17.44 -4.44
N GLN A 95 -5.58 -16.27 -4.49
CA GLN A 95 -5.39 -15.46 -3.30
C GLN A 95 -6.77 -14.93 -2.87
N PRO A 96 -7.19 -15.14 -1.60
CA PRO A 96 -8.42 -14.52 -1.12
C PRO A 96 -8.24 -13.01 -1.28
N VAL A 97 -9.03 -12.41 -2.16
CA VAL A 97 -9.15 -10.94 -2.23
C VAL A 97 -9.77 -10.55 -0.90
N THR A 98 -8.94 -10.22 0.08
CA THR A 98 -9.42 -9.63 1.33
C THR A 98 -9.99 -8.26 0.95
N SER A 99 -11.28 -8.25 0.65
CA SER A 99 -12.01 -7.01 0.38
C SER A 99 -12.00 -6.22 1.68
N HIS A 100 -11.18 -5.17 1.75
CA HIS A 100 -11.14 -4.26 2.87
C HIS A 100 -12.37 -3.36 2.83
N THR A 101 -13.15 -3.38 3.90
CA THR A 101 -14.29 -2.49 4.10
C THR A 101 -14.00 -1.59 5.29
N TYR A 102 -13.56 -0.38 4.98
CA TYR A 102 -13.22 0.61 6.00
C TYR A 102 -14.46 1.35 6.50
N SER A 103 -14.47 1.67 7.79
CA SER A 103 -15.44 2.54 8.44
C SER A 103 -14.77 3.35 9.55
N LEU A 104 -15.42 4.43 9.98
CA LEU A 104 -14.92 5.29 11.06
C LEU A 104 -15.91 5.32 12.22
N VAL A 105 -15.38 5.30 13.43
CA VAL A 105 -16.14 5.55 14.67
C VAL A 105 -15.54 6.74 15.38
N VAL A 106 -16.34 7.79 15.56
CA VAL A 106 -15.98 8.97 16.36
C VAL A 106 -16.60 8.81 17.75
N THR A 107 -15.78 8.78 18.78
CA THR A 107 -16.20 8.79 20.18
C THR A 107 -15.94 10.19 20.74
N LYS A 108 -17.02 10.96 20.95
CA LYS A 108 -16.95 12.38 21.33
C LYS A 108 -16.32 12.59 22.71
N SER A 109 -16.73 11.79 23.70
CA SER A 109 -16.21 11.86 25.07
C SER A 109 -14.72 11.51 25.16
N ALA A 110 -14.23 10.64 24.26
CA ALA A 110 -12.82 10.28 24.20
C ALA A 110 -11.98 11.19 23.27
N TYR A 111 -12.62 12.03 22.46
CA TYR A 111 -11.98 12.85 21.42
C TYR A 111 -11.14 11.99 20.46
N ARG A 112 -11.71 10.85 20.01
CA ARG A 112 -11.04 9.86 19.16
C ARG A 112 -11.84 9.54 17.92
N ILE A 113 -11.12 9.32 16.82
CA ILE A 113 -11.63 8.62 15.64
C ILE A 113 -10.92 7.27 15.59
N THR A 114 -11.69 6.20 15.53
CA THR A 114 -11.18 4.84 15.30
C THR A 114 -11.44 4.43 13.86
N LEU A 115 -10.41 4.08 13.13
CA LEU A 115 -10.50 3.45 11.81
C LEU A 115 -10.71 1.95 12.01
N LEU A 116 -11.74 1.41 11.36
CA LEU A 116 -12.04 -0.02 11.36
C LEU A 116 -11.82 -0.60 9.96
N ASP A 117 -11.26 -1.79 9.88
CA ASP A 117 -11.21 -2.63 8.69
C ASP A 117 -12.03 -3.88 8.93
N ASN A 118 -13.07 -4.11 8.14
CA ASN A 118 -14.03 -5.21 8.34
C ASN A 118 -14.56 -5.29 9.79
N GLY A 119 -14.79 -4.13 10.41
CA GLY A 119 -15.27 -4.02 11.79
C GLY A 119 -14.19 -4.16 12.88
N THR A 120 -12.95 -4.48 12.53
CA THR A 120 -11.83 -4.58 13.47
C THR A 120 -11.09 -3.25 13.57
N PRO A 121 -10.83 -2.71 14.79
CA PRO A 121 -10.04 -1.52 14.97
C PRO A 121 -8.61 -1.68 14.47
N VAL A 122 -8.16 -0.80 13.58
CA VAL A 122 -6.79 -0.84 13.02
C VAL A 122 -5.97 0.40 13.36
N LYS A 123 -6.63 1.56 13.60
CA LYS A 123 -5.92 2.78 13.97
C LYS A 123 -6.83 3.77 14.70
N GLU A 124 -6.23 4.62 15.55
CA GLU A 124 -6.90 5.72 16.23
C GLU A 124 -6.22 7.05 15.93
N TYR A 125 -7.06 8.10 15.85
CA TYR A 125 -6.63 9.47 15.62
C TYR A 125 -7.22 10.37 16.71
N ASN A 126 -6.44 11.34 17.16
CA ASN A 126 -6.92 12.35 18.08
C ASN A 126 -7.77 13.39 17.34
N CYS A 127 -8.92 13.75 17.87
CA CYS A 127 -9.80 14.70 17.21
C CYS A 127 -10.31 15.81 18.15
N ALA A 128 -10.88 16.86 17.57
CA ALA A 128 -11.72 17.82 18.24
C ALA A 128 -13.16 17.69 17.75
N VAL A 129 -14.10 17.93 18.63
CA VAL A 129 -15.54 17.92 18.34
C VAL A 129 -16.18 19.27 18.69
N GLY A 130 -17.47 19.42 18.42
CA GLY A 130 -18.22 20.63 18.71
C GLY A 130 -18.07 21.12 20.16
N ARG A 131 -17.99 22.46 20.34
CA ARG A 131 -17.80 23.10 21.65
C ARG A 131 -18.92 22.80 22.63
N ASN A 132 -20.12 22.59 22.13
CA ASN A 132 -21.27 22.32 22.97
C ASN A 132 -21.57 20.81 23.02
N PRO A 133 -21.85 20.25 24.21
CA PRO A 133 -22.18 18.84 24.37
C PRO A 133 -23.58 18.50 23.84
N GLY A 134 -23.84 17.19 23.71
CA GLY A 134 -25.12 16.62 23.32
C GLY A 134 -25.36 16.59 21.82
N GLN A 135 -26.57 16.17 21.44
CA GLN A 135 -26.99 16.02 20.07
C GLN A 135 -27.17 17.36 19.36
N LYS A 136 -26.75 17.43 18.10
CA LYS A 136 -26.98 18.58 17.23
C LYS A 136 -28.47 18.73 16.91
N THR A 137 -28.97 19.97 17.00
CA THR A 137 -30.40 20.28 16.77
C THR A 137 -30.63 21.34 15.70
N LYS A 138 -29.67 22.21 15.45
CA LYS A 138 -29.77 23.29 14.43
C LYS A 138 -28.41 23.74 13.93
N THR A 139 -28.39 24.42 12.82
CA THR A 139 -27.19 25.11 12.29
C THR A 139 -26.69 26.14 13.32
N GLY A 140 -25.37 26.25 13.48
CA GLY A 140 -24.71 27.20 14.36
C GLY A 140 -24.75 26.84 15.86
N ASP A 141 -25.31 25.70 16.28
CA ASP A 141 -25.33 25.28 17.69
C ASP A 141 -24.00 24.77 18.23
N ALA A 142 -22.97 24.73 17.40
CA ALA A 142 -21.62 24.26 17.72
C ALA A 142 -21.57 22.84 18.34
N ARG A 143 -22.51 21.98 17.97
CA ARG A 143 -22.58 20.55 18.35
C ARG A 143 -22.18 19.65 17.22
N THR A 144 -21.46 18.60 17.52
CA THR A 144 -21.21 17.49 16.61
C THR A 144 -22.38 16.51 16.70
N PRO A 145 -23.06 16.18 15.57
CA PRO A 145 -24.22 15.29 15.60
C PRO A 145 -23.80 13.86 15.96
N GLU A 146 -24.67 13.16 16.63
CA GLU A 146 -24.58 11.74 16.90
C GLU A 146 -25.47 10.97 15.90
N GLY A 147 -24.99 9.81 15.48
CA GLY A 147 -25.70 8.97 14.51
C GLY A 147 -24.74 8.21 13.59
N THR A 148 -25.32 7.54 12.62
CA THR A 148 -24.59 6.84 11.57
C THR A 148 -24.79 7.56 10.26
N PHE A 149 -23.71 7.99 9.65
CA PHE A 149 -23.67 8.79 8.44
C PHE A 149 -22.93 8.04 7.34
N LYS A 150 -23.06 8.49 6.10
CA LYS A 150 -22.23 8.09 4.99
C LYS A 150 -21.39 9.27 4.53
N VAL A 151 -20.19 8.98 4.04
CA VAL A 151 -19.38 9.99 3.34
C VAL A 151 -20.13 10.40 2.07
N GLU A 152 -20.42 11.69 1.92
CA GLU A 152 -21.07 12.27 0.77
C GLU A 152 -20.05 12.71 -0.29
N SER A 153 -18.98 13.36 0.14
CA SER A 153 -17.91 13.83 -0.74
C SER A 153 -16.59 13.97 0.00
N ILE A 154 -15.48 14.00 -0.75
CA ILE A 154 -14.12 14.22 -0.25
C ILE A 154 -13.52 15.33 -1.11
N ASN A 155 -13.28 16.49 -0.52
CA ASN A 155 -12.90 17.68 -1.25
C ASN A 155 -11.56 18.25 -0.77
N PRO A 156 -10.69 18.74 -1.68
CA PRO A 156 -9.58 19.59 -1.30
C PRO A 156 -10.14 20.86 -0.63
N SER A 157 -9.58 21.23 0.52
CA SER A 157 -10.09 22.36 1.33
C SER A 157 -9.03 23.36 1.78
N SER A 158 -7.80 23.26 1.27
CA SER A 158 -6.69 24.17 1.62
C SER A 158 -7.02 25.66 1.43
N ASP A 159 -7.83 25.97 0.42
CA ASP A 159 -8.22 27.33 0.08
C ASP A 159 -9.56 27.77 0.67
N TRP A 160 -10.23 26.88 1.38
CA TRP A 160 -11.49 27.23 2.02
C TRP A 160 -11.28 28.17 3.20
N VAL A 161 -12.19 29.11 3.35
CA VAL A 161 -12.18 30.12 4.39
C VAL A 161 -13.36 29.88 5.33
N SER A 162 -13.09 29.90 6.62
CA SER A 162 -14.10 29.90 7.67
C SER A 162 -14.25 31.31 8.23
N ASP A 163 -15.48 31.72 8.52
CA ASP A 163 -15.74 33.04 9.16
C ASP A 163 -15.07 33.15 10.53
N GLU A 164 -14.95 32.02 11.26
CA GLU A 164 -14.39 31.99 12.62
C GLU A 164 -12.87 31.78 12.63
N ASP A 165 -12.35 30.88 11.78
CA ASP A 165 -10.97 30.43 11.84
C ASP A 165 -10.10 30.87 10.64
N GLY A 166 -10.70 31.59 9.67
CA GLY A 166 -10.03 32.13 8.52
C GLY A 166 -9.62 31.08 7.48
N LYS A 167 -8.59 31.40 6.70
CA LYS A 167 -8.06 30.51 5.64
C LYS A 167 -7.36 29.31 6.26
N GLY A 168 -7.54 28.14 5.63
CA GLY A 168 -6.93 26.87 6.07
C GLY A 168 -7.60 26.24 7.28
N ALA A 169 -8.73 26.78 7.75
CA ALA A 169 -9.49 26.28 8.90
C ALA A 169 -9.83 24.79 8.82
N TYR A 170 -9.94 24.26 7.60
CA TYR A 170 -10.34 22.87 7.32
C TYR A 170 -9.15 21.99 6.89
N GLY A 171 -7.91 22.54 6.91
CA GLY A 171 -6.73 21.81 6.46
C GLY A 171 -6.80 21.40 4.98
N PRO A 172 -6.05 20.36 4.59
CA PRO A 172 -5.94 19.98 3.17
C PRO A 172 -7.18 19.29 2.59
N TRP A 173 -7.97 18.61 3.44
CA TRP A 173 -9.14 17.83 3.01
C TRP A 173 -10.33 18.00 3.95
N PHE A 174 -11.52 18.01 3.34
CA PHE A 174 -12.82 17.99 4.01
C PHE A 174 -13.63 16.78 3.51
N ILE A 175 -13.95 15.85 4.42
CA ILE A 175 -14.78 14.68 4.20
C ILE A 175 -16.18 15.03 4.66
N THR A 176 -17.06 15.35 3.73
CA THR A 176 -18.46 15.73 4.03
C THR A 176 -19.27 14.50 4.42
N LEU A 177 -20.09 14.64 5.44
CA LEU A 177 -21.02 13.61 5.90
C LEU A 177 -22.46 13.94 5.44
N ASP A 178 -23.15 12.94 4.92
CA ASP A 178 -24.58 13.05 4.60
C ASP A 178 -25.39 13.06 5.91
N THR A 179 -25.86 14.23 6.29
CA THR A 179 -26.67 14.43 7.49
C THR A 179 -28.16 14.60 7.19
N ARG A 180 -28.59 14.48 5.95
CA ARG A 180 -29.96 14.81 5.49
C ARG A 180 -31.03 14.03 6.23
N GLU A 181 -30.77 12.78 6.58
CA GLU A 181 -31.74 11.94 7.31
C GLU A 181 -32.08 12.52 8.68
N LEU A 182 -31.10 13.09 9.41
CA LEU A 182 -31.31 13.71 10.72
C LEU A 182 -31.66 15.19 10.62
N SER A 183 -31.02 15.91 9.72
CA SER A 183 -31.12 17.38 9.59
C SER A 183 -32.28 17.85 8.71
N LYS A 184 -32.90 16.95 7.94
CA LYS A 184 -33.85 17.31 6.88
C LYS A 184 -33.27 18.34 5.88
N GLY A 185 -31.94 18.37 5.74
CA GLY A 185 -31.22 19.32 4.89
C GLY A 185 -30.87 20.66 5.55
N GLU A 186 -31.17 20.84 6.83
CA GLU A 186 -30.93 22.13 7.54
C GLU A 186 -29.49 22.29 8.04
N TRP A 187 -28.72 21.20 8.20
CA TRP A 187 -27.35 21.29 8.69
C TRP A 187 -26.36 21.31 7.53
N ASN A 188 -25.58 22.37 7.45
CA ASN A 188 -24.53 22.52 6.47
C ASN A 188 -23.15 22.29 7.10
N GLY A 189 -22.21 21.78 6.30
CA GLY A 189 -20.80 21.77 6.67
C GLY A 189 -20.42 20.79 7.78
N ILE A 190 -21.18 19.71 7.98
CA ILE A 190 -20.79 18.66 8.91
C ILE A 190 -19.88 17.66 8.19
N GLY A 191 -18.71 17.43 8.77
CA GLY A 191 -17.72 16.53 8.20
C GLY A 191 -16.53 16.28 9.11
N ILE A 192 -15.54 15.61 8.54
CA ILE A 192 -14.22 15.40 9.17
C ILE A 192 -13.20 16.17 8.34
N SER A 193 -12.39 17.00 8.97
CA SER A 193 -11.41 17.84 8.27
C SER A 193 -10.07 17.93 9.00
N GLY A 194 -9.07 18.46 8.33
CA GLY A 194 -7.89 18.98 9.00
C GLY A 194 -8.19 20.25 9.78
N THR A 195 -7.15 20.94 10.25
CA THR A 195 -7.28 22.19 10.99
C THR A 195 -6.02 23.03 10.91
N ASN A 196 -6.18 24.35 10.96
CA ASN A 196 -5.09 25.31 11.18
C ASN A 196 -4.85 25.59 12.69
N LYS A 197 -5.65 24.97 13.59
CA LYS A 197 -5.56 25.10 15.05
C LYS A 197 -5.34 23.74 15.74
N PRO A 198 -4.18 23.09 15.54
CA PRO A 198 -3.92 21.75 16.09
C PRO A 198 -3.91 21.71 17.62
N GLU A 199 -3.70 22.83 18.30
CA GLU A 199 -3.80 22.99 19.77
C GLU A 199 -5.22 22.75 20.28
N GLY A 200 -6.23 22.81 19.43
CA GLY A 200 -7.63 22.52 19.74
C GLY A 200 -7.98 21.02 19.78
N LEU A 201 -7.07 20.14 19.37
CA LEU A 201 -7.32 18.69 19.35
C LEU A 201 -7.32 18.09 20.77
N GLY A 202 -8.09 17.02 20.96
CA GLY A 202 -8.27 16.37 22.26
C GLY A 202 -9.27 17.06 23.17
N ARG A 203 -10.11 17.98 22.64
CA ARG A 203 -11.14 18.70 23.40
C ARG A 203 -12.30 19.13 22.51
N ALA A 204 -13.36 19.64 23.14
CA ALA A 204 -14.51 20.25 22.50
C ALA A 204 -14.15 21.70 22.08
N SER A 205 -13.78 21.92 20.81
CA SER A 205 -13.27 23.20 20.32
C SER A 205 -13.78 23.63 18.95
N SER A 206 -14.54 22.77 18.23
CA SER A 206 -15.01 23.07 16.88
C SER A 206 -16.40 23.72 16.84
N ALA A 207 -16.79 24.25 15.70
CA ALA A 207 -18.15 24.74 15.45
C ALA A 207 -19.16 23.63 15.11
N GLY A 208 -18.73 22.34 15.13
CA GLY A 208 -19.61 21.20 14.91
C GLY A 208 -19.00 20.06 14.06
N SER A 209 -18.11 20.36 13.13
CA SER A 209 -17.34 19.35 12.41
C SER A 209 -16.29 18.69 13.30
N VAL A 210 -15.91 17.47 12.97
CA VAL A 210 -14.81 16.76 13.62
C VAL A 210 -13.49 17.21 12.99
N ARG A 211 -12.54 17.66 13.80
CA ARG A 211 -11.23 18.14 13.33
C ARG A 211 -10.14 17.15 13.74
N VAL A 212 -9.21 16.89 12.85
CA VAL A 212 -8.00 16.07 13.10
C VAL A 212 -6.75 16.84 12.66
N ARG A 213 -5.56 16.31 12.91
CA ARG A 213 -4.33 16.88 12.34
C ARG A 213 -4.37 16.80 10.81
N ASN A 214 -3.65 17.72 10.16
CA ASN A 214 -3.56 17.70 8.70
C ASN A 214 -2.93 16.42 8.16
N SER A 215 -1.91 15.88 8.82
CA SER A 215 -1.34 14.58 8.49
C SER A 215 -2.34 13.43 8.62
N ASP A 216 -3.23 13.51 9.63
CA ASP A 216 -4.18 12.43 9.91
C ASP A 216 -5.34 12.45 8.89
N ILE A 217 -5.81 13.63 8.46
CA ILE A 217 -6.83 13.69 7.39
C ILE A 217 -6.28 13.24 6.04
N GLU A 218 -5.01 13.52 5.73
CA GLU A 218 -4.33 13.00 4.55
C GLU A 218 -4.29 11.47 4.53
N GLU A 219 -4.10 10.86 5.70
CA GLU A 219 -4.10 9.42 5.84
C GLU A 219 -5.51 8.84 5.79
N ILE A 220 -6.46 9.37 6.57
CA ILE A 220 -7.87 8.92 6.63
C ILE A 220 -8.48 8.92 5.22
N LYS A 221 -8.20 9.94 4.42
CA LYS A 221 -8.68 10.07 3.05
C LYS A 221 -8.35 8.85 2.18
N ASN A 222 -7.25 8.16 2.44
CA ASN A 222 -6.82 7.00 1.64
C ASN A 222 -7.63 5.73 1.95
N TYR A 223 -8.31 5.68 3.09
CA TYR A 223 -9.14 4.55 3.52
C TYR A 223 -10.62 4.75 3.23
N VAL A 224 -11.08 5.99 3.10
CA VAL A 224 -12.50 6.30 2.93
C VAL A 224 -12.83 6.67 1.48
N LYS A 225 -14.07 6.38 1.09
CA LYS A 225 -14.67 6.74 -0.20
C LYS A 225 -16.11 7.18 0.00
N VAL A 226 -16.71 7.77 -1.02
CA VAL A 226 -18.16 8.07 -1.01
C VAL A 226 -18.92 6.81 -0.65
N GLY A 227 -19.85 6.92 0.30
CA GLY A 227 -20.61 5.82 0.87
C GLY A 227 -19.96 5.11 2.07
N THR A 228 -18.69 5.41 2.43
CA THR A 228 -18.08 4.88 3.65
C THR A 228 -18.90 5.27 4.88
N VAL A 229 -19.12 4.30 5.76
CA VAL A 229 -19.91 4.49 6.99
C VAL A 229 -19.07 5.21 8.06
N VAL A 230 -19.65 6.23 8.68
CA VAL A 230 -19.10 6.99 9.81
C VAL A 230 -20.11 7.01 10.94
N THR A 231 -19.80 6.41 12.07
CA THR A 231 -20.62 6.44 13.27
C THR A 231 -20.06 7.45 14.27
N ILE A 232 -20.88 8.39 14.70
CA ILE A 232 -20.51 9.38 15.73
C ILE A 232 -21.36 9.09 16.97
N LYS A 233 -20.71 8.91 18.09
CA LYS A 233 -21.34 8.60 19.39
C LYS A 233 -20.69 9.39 20.51
N GLU A 234 -21.40 9.48 21.66
CA GLU A 234 -20.87 10.05 22.90
C GLU A 234 -19.66 9.31 23.42
#